data_11f0430f8fd60a69f84b29322901e41c
#
_entry.id   11f0430f8fd60a69f84b29322901e41c
#
_cell.length_a   1.000
_cell.length_b   1.000
_cell.length_c   1.000
_cell.angle_alpha   90.00
_cell.angle_beta   90.00
_cell.angle_gamma   90.00
#
_symmetry.space_group_name_H-M   'P 1'
#
loop_
_entity.id
_entity.type
_entity.pdbx_description
1 polymer ?
#
loop_
_entity_poly.entity_id
_entity_poly.type
_entity_poly.pdbx_seq_one_letter_code
_entity_poly.pdbx_strand_id
1 'polypeptide(L)'
;MKTVKQLQLSGLLVLLTLLSACQSKPKDGQTDTYTSGVIAIAADESFQPIVQEEIDVFEGLFPLAGIVPRYVTEVDAVNLLLKDSLRLAITSRRLTPEEMNSFNSRKFFPQEIKIATDGLALITHLGNPDSLISVKDIRRILTGDAKQWKDIYPASRLGDISLIIRTPVPYVLLSIPSVRVYRFPVS
;
A
#
# COMPACT_ATOMS: atom_id res chain seq x y z
N MET A 1 29.27 -59.46 30.95
CA MET A 1 27.98 -59.20 30.25
C MET A 1 27.14 -58.06 30.85
N LYS A 2 27.17 -57.79 32.15
CA LYS A 2 26.39 -56.71 32.78
C LYS A 2 26.88 -55.29 32.38
N THR A 3 28.20 -55.07 32.28
CA THR A 3 28.81 -53.79 31.97
C THR A 3 28.52 -53.29 30.53
N VAL A 4 28.49 -54.19 29.56
CA VAL A 4 28.20 -53.84 28.15
C VAL A 4 26.73 -53.42 27.97
N LYS A 5 25.79 -54.08 28.65
CA LYS A 5 24.37 -53.69 28.64
C LYS A 5 24.13 -52.34 29.30
N GLN A 6 24.87 -52.00 30.38
CA GLN A 6 24.78 -50.71 31.00
C GLN A 6 25.33 -49.59 30.09
N LEU A 7 26.40 -49.84 29.35
CA LEU A 7 26.97 -48.87 28.41
C LEU A 7 26.03 -48.61 27.23
N GLN A 8 25.37 -49.67 26.73
CA GLN A 8 24.37 -49.52 25.66
C GLN A 8 23.12 -48.76 26.13
N LEU A 9 22.69 -49.00 27.36
CA LEU A 9 21.51 -48.34 27.93
C LEU A 9 21.79 -46.83 28.17
N SER A 10 22.99 -46.45 28.64
CA SER A 10 23.39 -45.07 28.82
C SER A 10 23.57 -44.33 27.49
N GLY A 11 24.09 -44.98 26.45
CA GLY A 11 24.21 -44.43 25.12
C GLY A 11 22.83 -44.14 24.46
N LEU A 12 21.88 -45.05 24.65
CA LEU A 12 20.52 -44.90 24.20
C LEU A 12 19.80 -43.75 24.90
N LEU A 13 20.02 -43.58 26.21
CA LEU A 13 19.42 -42.49 27.01
C LEU A 13 19.97 -41.14 26.58
N VAL A 14 21.28 -41.00 26.32
CA VAL A 14 21.91 -39.80 25.82
C VAL A 14 21.41 -39.44 24.41
N LEU A 15 21.22 -40.44 23.53
CA LEU A 15 20.67 -40.23 22.20
C LEU A 15 19.21 -39.74 22.26
N LEU A 16 18.40 -40.28 23.18
CA LEU A 16 17.02 -39.87 23.37
C LEU A 16 16.90 -38.42 23.89
N THR A 17 17.83 -37.99 24.78
CA THR A 17 17.86 -36.61 25.27
C THR A 17 18.31 -35.59 24.21
N LEU A 18 19.19 -36.00 23.30
CA LEU A 18 19.62 -35.14 22.18
C LEU A 18 18.50 -34.95 21.15
N LEU A 19 17.63 -35.93 20.95
CA LEU A 19 16.47 -35.81 20.07
C LEU A 19 15.36 -34.89 20.64
N SER A 20 15.29 -34.74 21.96
CA SER A 20 14.32 -33.87 22.62
C SER A 20 14.73 -32.38 22.63
N ALA A 21 16.00 -32.08 22.34
CA ALA A 21 16.52 -30.71 22.40
C ALA A 21 16.16 -29.84 21.18
N CYS A 22 15.59 -30.42 20.11
CA CYS A 22 15.22 -29.71 18.90
C CYS A 22 13.77 -29.20 18.85
N GLN A 23 13.03 -29.23 19.94
CA GLN A 23 11.77 -28.50 20.02
C GLN A 23 12.03 -27.09 20.56
N SER A 24 12.56 -26.22 19.73
CA SER A 24 12.46 -24.77 19.98
C SER A 24 10.98 -24.40 19.89
N LYS A 25 10.33 -24.29 21.07
CA LYS A 25 9.01 -23.63 21.12
C LYS A 25 9.18 -22.23 20.56
N PRO A 26 8.31 -21.80 19.63
CA PRO A 26 8.28 -20.38 19.25
C PRO A 26 8.15 -19.56 20.53
N LYS A 27 8.98 -18.54 20.68
CA LYS A 27 8.80 -17.57 21.78
C LYS A 27 7.40 -16.99 21.63
N ASP A 28 6.60 -17.05 22.69
CA ASP A 28 5.28 -16.43 22.75
C ASP A 28 5.38 -15.00 22.19
N GLY A 29 4.65 -14.71 21.11
CA GLY A 29 4.52 -13.39 20.51
C GLY A 29 5.18 -13.18 19.14
N GLN A 30 5.87 -14.15 18.53
CA GLN A 30 6.48 -14.01 17.19
C GLN A 30 6.22 -15.25 16.33
N THR A 31 4.98 -15.42 15.93
CA THR A 31 4.62 -16.38 14.88
C THR A 31 4.04 -15.65 13.68
N ASP A 32 4.81 -14.70 13.12
CA ASP A 32 4.45 -14.11 11.84
C ASP A 32 4.70 -15.16 10.76
N THR A 33 3.63 -15.67 10.20
CA THR A 33 3.62 -16.56 9.04
C THR A 33 2.82 -15.90 7.92
N TYR A 34 2.71 -16.55 6.77
CA TYR A 34 1.85 -16.06 5.68
C TYR A 34 0.36 -15.98 6.05
N THR A 35 -0.06 -16.65 7.10
CA THR A 35 -1.47 -16.81 7.48
C THR A 35 -1.74 -16.49 8.95
N SER A 36 -0.76 -15.96 9.67
CA SER A 36 -0.88 -15.56 11.08
C SER A 36 0.07 -14.42 11.40
N GLY A 37 -0.28 -13.61 12.39
CA GLY A 37 0.47 -12.42 12.82
C GLY A 37 -0.29 -11.13 12.55
N VAL A 38 0.26 -10.00 13.00
CA VAL A 38 -0.34 -8.67 12.82
C VAL A 38 0.62 -7.75 12.11
N ILE A 39 0.17 -7.14 11.02
CA ILE A 39 0.95 -6.19 10.24
C ILE A 39 0.23 -4.84 10.14
N ALA A 40 0.96 -3.74 10.30
CA ALA A 40 0.47 -2.41 9.96
C ALA A 40 0.82 -2.09 8.51
N ILE A 41 -0.14 -1.54 7.78
CA ILE A 41 0.02 -1.07 6.41
C ILE A 41 -0.42 0.38 6.30
N ALA A 42 0.06 1.11 5.29
CA ALA A 42 -0.51 2.39 4.90
C ALA A 42 -1.13 2.29 3.51
N ALA A 43 -2.21 3.01 3.30
CA ALA A 43 -2.84 3.15 2.00
C ALA A 43 -3.29 4.60 1.80
N ASP A 44 -3.23 5.06 0.56
CA ASP A 44 -3.88 6.31 0.19
C ASP A 44 -5.37 6.22 0.52
N GLU A 45 -5.91 7.26 1.15
CA GLU A 45 -7.30 7.29 1.62
C GLU A 45 -8.33 7.07 0.50
N SER A 46 -7.98 7.38 -0.75
CA SER A 46 -8.85 7.17 -1.90
C SER A 46 -9.08 5.68 -2.20
N PHE A 47 -8.18 4.81 -1.74
CA PHE A 47 -8.28 3.35 -1.92
C PHE A 47 -8.93 2.65 -0.72
N GLN A 48 -9.33 3.39 0.32
CA GLN A 48 -9.92 2.80 1.53
C GLN A 48 -11.03 1.79 1.24
N PRO A 49 -12.03 2.04 0.37
CA PRO A 49 -13.12 1.08 0.17
C PRO A 49 -12.61 -0.27 -0.36
N ILE A 50 -11.71 -0.25 -1.35
CA ILE A 50 -11.17 -1.47 -1.95
C ILE A 50 -10.23 -2.19 -0.99
N VAL A 51 -9.33 -1.44 -0.34
CA VAL A 51 -8.34 -2.03 0.57
C VAL A 51 -9.03 -2.65 1.79
N GLN A 52 -10.08 -2.02 2.30
CA GLN A 52 -10.82 -2.57 3.44
C GLN A 52 -11.51 -3.89 3.08
N GLU A 53 -12.18 -3.96 1.93
CA GLU A 53 -12.81 -5.20 1.45
C GLU A 53 -11.79 -6.34 1.31
N GLU A 54 -10.61 -6.05 0.76
CA GLU A 54 -9.55 -7.06 0.64
C GLU A 54 -9.02 -7.53 1.99
N ILE A 55 -8.91 -6.61 2.97
CA ILE A 55 -8.52 -6.95 4.35
C ILE A 55 -9.57 -7.86 4.97
N ASP A 56 -10.84 -7.50 4.87
CA ASP A 56 -11.95 -8.25 5.47
C ASP A 56 -12.01 -9.68 4.90
N VAL A 57 -11.81 -9.83 3.58
CA VAL A 57 -11.72 -11.13 2.92
C VAL A 57 -10.50 -11.92 3.40
N PHE A 58 -9.34 -11.28 3.49
CA PHE A 58 -8.10 -11.93 3.93
C PHE A 58 -8.20 -12.42 5.38
N GLU A 59 -8.68 -11.57 6.29
CA GLU A 59 -8.86 -11.94 7.71
C GLU A 59 -9.95 -13.01 7.89
N GLY A 60 -10.98 -12.99 7.05
CA GLY A 60 -11.99 -14.05 7.02
C GLY A 60 -11.44 -15.40 6.59
N LEU A 61 -10.47 -15.43 5.67
CA LEU A 61 -9.79 -16.64 5.23
C LEU A 61 -8.72 -17.11 6.24
N PHE A 62 -8.08 -16.17 6.93
CA PHE A 62 -6.96 -16.41 7.85
C PHE A 62 -7.24 -15.80 9.22
N PRO A 63 -8.04 -16.44 10.07
CA PRO A 63 -8.50 -15.90 11.36
C PRO A 63 -7.38 -15.58 12.38
N LEU A 64 -6.16 -16.07 12.13
CA LEU A 64 -4.98 -15.79 12.97
C LEU A 64 -4.13 -14.63 12.41
N ALA A 65 -4.52 -14.06 11.28
CA ALA A 65 -3.90 -12.87 10.71
C ALA A 65 -4.70 -11.62 11.04
N GLY A 66 -4.01 -10.50 11.26
CA GLY A 66 -4.59 -9.18 11.47
C GLY A 66 -3.85 -8.13 10.64
N ILE A 67 -4.60 -7.29 9.93
CA ILE A 67 -4.05 -6.17 9.17
C ILE A 67 -4.58 -4.87 9.77
N VAL A 68 -3.68 -4.00 10.21
CA VAL A 68 -4.02 -2.69 10.78
C VAL A 68 -3.79 -1.61 9.71
N PRO A 69 -4.81 -1.19 8.96
CA PRO A 69 -4.66 -0.19 7.92
C PRO A 69 -4.56 1.22 8.52
N ARG A 70 -3.71 2.04 7.91
CA ARG A 70 -3.63 3.49 8.11
C ARG A 70 -3.99 4.16 6.79
N TYR A 71 -5.19 4.70 6.71
CA TYR A 71 -5.64 5.48 5.56
C TYR A 71 -5.16 6.92 5.74
N VAL A 72 -4.23 7.33 4.91
CA VAL A 72 -3.53 8.61 4.99
C VAL A 72 -3.31 9.17 3.59
N THR A 73 -2.80 10.39 3.48
CA THR A 73 -2.41 10.93 2.17
C THR A 73 -1.30 10.08 1.54
N GLU A 74 -1.21 10.06 0.22
CA GLU A 74 -0.16 9.35 -0.52
C GLU A 74 1.25 9.70 -0.03
N VAL A 75 1.48 10.99 0.22
CA VAL A 75 2.77 11.48 0.74
C VAL A 75 3.06 10.91 2.13
N ASP A 76 2.07 10.87 3.00
CA ASP A 76 2.22 10.31 4.34
C ASP A 76 2.42 8.80 4.31
N ALA A 77 1.74 8.07 3.41
CA ALA A 77 1.95 6.64 3.22
C ALA A 77 3.41 6.33 2.84
N VAL A 78 3.97 7.08 1.90
CA VAL A 78 5.38 6.95 1.51
C VAL A 78 6.32 7.37 2.65
N ASN A 79 6.00 8.44 3.39
CA ASN A 79 6.81 8.87 4.54
C ASN A 79 6.83 7.83 5.67
N LEU A 80 5.71 7.16 5.93
CA LEU A 80 5.66 6.07 6.91
C LEU A 80 6.53 4.88 6.48
N LEU A 81 6.54 4.57 5.18
CA LEU A 81 7.42 3.55 4.61
C LEU A 81 8.90 3.97 4.71
N LEU A 82 9.23 5.22 4.38
CA LEU A 82 10.58 5.78 4.47
C LEU A 82 11.12 5.78 5.91
N LYS A 83 10.26 6.00 6.91
CA LYS A 83 10.62 5.97 8.33
C LYS A 83 10.71 4.56 8.93
N ASP A 84 10.53 3.52 8.10
CA ASP A 84 10.46 2.12 8.56
C ASP A 84 9.40 1.86 9.64
N SER A 85 8.35 2.69 9.63
CA SER A 85 7.24 2.58 10.60
C SER A 85 6.25 1.48 10.20
N LEU A 86 6.30 1.05 8.95
CA LEU A 86 5.51 -0.04 8.38
C LEU A 86 6.22 -0.64 7.17
N ARG A 87 5.77 -1.81 6.72
CA ARG A 87 6.46 -2.59 5.70
C ARG A 87 5.75 -2.66 4.37
N LEU A 88 4.55 -2.10 4.28
CA LEU A 88 3.75 -2.09 3.08
C LEU A 88 3.02 -0.76 2.95
N ALA A 89 3.10 -0.17 1.75
CA ALA A 89 2.34 1.02 1.39
C ALA A 89 1.65 0.81 0.04
N ILE A 90 0.40 1.26 -0.06
CA ILE A 90 -0.43 1.23 -1.27
C ILE A 90 -0.60 2.67 -1.73
N THR A 91 -0.11 2.97 -2.94
CA THR A 91 -0.07 4.33 -3.49
C THR A 91 -0.45 4.35 -4.96
N SER A 92 -0.81 5.50 -5.48
CA SER A 92 -1.13 5.69 -6.90
C SER A 92 0.10 5.96 -7.77
N ARG A 93 1.18 6.47 -7.18
CA ARG A 93 2.42 6.84 -7.90
C ARG A 93 3.59 5.90 -7.61
N ARG A 94 4.61 6.01 -8.41
CA ARG A 94 5.92 5.42 -8.13
C ARG A 94 6.68 6.21 -7.08
N LEU A 95 7.61 5.54 -6.40
CA LEU A 95 8.63 6.23 -5.62
C LEU A 95 9.47 7.12 -6.53
N THR A 96 9.79 8.33 -6.05
CA THR A 96 10.71 9.22 -6.78
C THR A 96 12.13 8.66 -6.75
N PRO A 97 13.02 9.11 -7.65
CA PRO A 97 14.44 8.71 -7.60
C PRO A 97 15.10 9.03 -6.25
N GLU A 98 14.74 10.15 -5.63
CA GLU A 98 15.26 10.59 -4.33
C GLU A 98 14.79 9.65 -3.20
N GLU A 99 13.50 9.29 -3.20
CA GLU A 99 12.92 8.33 -2.26
C GLU A 99 13.58 6.96 -2.41
N MET A 100 13.75 6.49 -3.64
CA MET A 100 14.43 5.23 -3.94
C MET A 100 15.89 5.26 -3.48
N ASN A 101 16.62 6.36 -3.73
CA ASN A 101 17.99 6.54 -3.27
C ASN A 101 18.08 6.54 -1.73
N SER A 102 17.10 7.13 -1.05
CA SER A 102 17.01 7.09 0.41
C SER A 102 16.87 5.66 0.95
N PHE A 103 16.10 4.79 0.30
CA PHE A 103 16.04 3.37 0.64
C PHE A 103 17.35 2.66 0.38
N ASN A 104 17.91 2.81 -0.82
CA ASN A 104 19.14 2.15 -1.26
C ASN A 104 20.33 2.48 -0.34
N SER A 105 20.45 3.74 0.11
CA SER A 105 21.52 4.17 1.02
C SER A 105 21.48 3.45 2.37
N ARG A 106 20.29 3.03 2.79
CA ARG A 106 20.06 2.24 4.01
C ARG A 106 20.05 0.73 3.76
N LYS A 107 20.35 0.29 2.52
CA LYS A 107 20.31 -1.11 2.08
C LYS A 107 18.93 -1.75 2.16
N PHE A 108 17.89 -0.95 2.05
CA PHE A 108 16.53 -1.41 1.86
C PHE A 108 16.17 -1.35 0.38
N PHE A 109 15.54 -2.41 -0.13
CA PHE A 109 15.17 -2.54 -1.54
C PHE A 109 13.67 -2.83 -1.63
N PRO A 110 12.81 -1.79 -1.61
CA PRO A 110 11.37 -1.98 -1.69
C PRO A 110 11.00 -2.60 -3.05
N GLN A 111 10.12 -3.60 -3.02
CA GLN A 111 9.53 -4.16 -4.23
C GLN A 111 8.30 -3.36 -4.61
N GLU A 112 8.25 -2.87 -5.84
CA GLU A 112 7.08 -2.24 -6.44
C GLU A 112 6.27 -3.29 -7.19
N ILE A 113 4.98 -3.41 -6.84
CA ILE A 113 4.05 -4.31 -7.51
C ILE A 113 2.85 -3.48 -7.97
N LYS A 114 2.59 -3.45 -9.27
CA LYS A 114 1.37 -2.85 -9.80
C LYS A 114 0.23 -3.86 -9.65
N ILE A 115 -0.78 -3.52 -8.85
CA ILE A 115 -1.91 -4.40 -8.57
C ILE A 115 -3.16 -4.04 -9.38
N ALA A 116 -3.33 -2.76 -9.74
CA ALA A 116 -4.51 -2.31 -10.48
C ALA A 116 -4.19 -1.07 -11.33
N THR A 117 -5.13 -0.70 -12.16
CA THR A 117 -5.18 0.60 -12.86
C THR A 117 -6.51 1.23 -12.49
N ASP A 118 -6.46 2.42 -11.94
CA ASP A 118 -7.63 3.21 -11.60
C ASP A 118 -7.99 4.14 -12.76
N GLY A 119 -9.24 4.61 -12.78
CA GLY A 119 -9.77 5.53 -13.77
C GLY A 119 -10.39 6.75 -13.11
N LEU A 120 -10.10 7.93 -13.64
CA LEU A 120 -10.77 9.16 -13.23
C LEU A 120 -12.03 9.36 -14.08
N ALA A 121 -13.21 9.34 -13.46
CA ALA A 121 -14.46 9.69 -14.10
C ALA A 121 -14.83 11.13 -13.78
N LEU A 122 -15.09 11.92 -14.81
CA LEU A 122 -15.65 13.25 -14.66
C LEU A 122 -17.18 13.15 -14.73
N ILE A 123 -17.85 13.70 -13.76
CA ILE A 123 -19.31 13.75 -13.72
C ILE A 123 -19.79 15.19 -13.83
N THR A 124 -20.88 15.40 -14.53
CA THR A 124 -21.53 16.70 -14.70
C THR A 124 -23.00 16.60 -14.29
N HIS A 125 -23.57 17.74 -13.95
CA HIS A 125 -25.03 17.82 -13.73
C HIS A 125 -25.77 17.57 -15.07
N LEU A 126 -26.91 16.87 -15.00
CA LEU A 126 -27.73 16.51 -16.19
C LEU A 126 -28.14 17.74 -17.04
N GLY A 127 -28.30 18.89 -16.44
CA GLY A 127 -28.60 20.15 -17.13
C GLY A 127 -27.39 20.83 -17.79
N ASN A 128 -26.18 20.27 -17.67
CA ASN A 128 -25.01 20.82 -18.33
C ASN A 128 -24.96 20.37 -19.78
N PRO A 129 -25.06 21.26 -20.77
CA PRO A 129 -24.96 20.91 -22.18
C PRO A 129 -23.55 20.53 -22.61
N ASP A 130 -22.52 20.95 -21.84
CA ASP A 130 -21.10 20.74 -22.13
C ASP A 130 -20.65 19.41 -21.50
N SER A 131 -20.88 18.30 -22.19
CA SER A 131 -20.63 16.95 -21.66
C SER A 131 -19.28 16.34 -22.05
N LEU A 132 -18.53 17.00 -22.95
CA LEU A 132 -17.24 16.54 -23.44
C LEU A 132 -16.16 17.55 -23.08
N ILE A 133 -15.14 17.13 -22.34
CA ILE A 133 -13.99 17.97 -22.04
C ILE A 133 -12.69 17.25 -22.39
N SER A 134 -11.74 17.95 -23.01
CA SER A 134 -10.43 17.38 -23.29
C SER A 134 -9.49 17.41 -22.09
N VAL A 135 -8.55 16.48 -22.04
CA VAL A 135 -7.47 16.49 -21.00
C VAL A 135 -6.68 17.81 -21.05
N LYS A 136 -6.51 18.37 -22.26
CA LYS A 136 -5.86 19.69 -22.44
C LYS A 136 -6.65 20.80 -21.75
N ASP A 137 -7.97 20.79 -21.89
CA ASP A 137 -8.83 21.82 -21.29
C ASP A 137 -8.91 21.66 -19.77
N ILE A 138 -8.97 20.44 -19.28
CA ILE A 138 -8.85 20.18 -17.82
C ILE A 138 -7.55 20.76 -17.29
N ARG A 139 -6.44 20.55 -18.00
CA ARG A 139 -5.15 21.15 -17.60
C ARG A 139 -5.21 22.67 -17.57
N ARG A 140 -5.80 23.32 -18.58
CA ARG A 140 -5.99 24.78 -18.62
C ARG A 140 -6.81 25.30 -17.45
N ILE A 141 -7.82 24.56 -17.03
CA ILE A 141 -8.61 24.89 -15.82
C ILE A 141 -7.73 24.79 -14.58
N LEU A 142 -6.99 23.70 -14.42
CA LEU A 142 -6.19 23.45 -13.23
C LEU A 142 -4.99 24.40 -13.09
N THR A 143 -4.43 24.89 -14.22
CA THR A 143 -3.36 25.88 -14.24
C THR A 143 -3.88 27.33 -14.14
N GLY A 144 -5.20 27.53 -14.21
CA GLY A 144 -5.81 28.88 -14.21
C GLY A 144 -5.73 29.61 -15.54
N ASP A 145 -5.34 28.92 -16.63
CA ASP A 145 -5.31 29.47 -18.00
C ASP A 145 -6.72 29.61 -18.60
N ALA A 146 -7.68 28.85 -18.09
CA ALA A 146 -9.10 28.99 -18.39
C ALA A 146 -9.83 29.40 -17.11
N LYS A 147 -10.46 30.58 -17.12
CA LYS A 147 -11.18 31.14 -15.97
C LYS A 147 -12.69 31.13 -16.14
N GLN A 148 -13.13 31.04 -17.37
CA GLN A 148 -14.55 31.00 -17.74
C GLN A 148 -14.83 29.77 -18.62
N TRP A 149 -16.03 29.26 -18.53
CA TRP A 149 -16.44 28.12 -19.38
C TRP A 149 -16.39 28.48 -20.88
N LYS A 150 -16.54 29.75 -21.23
CA LYS A 150 -16.38 30.22 -22.62
C LYS A 150 -14.95 30.08 -23.16
N ASP A 151 -13.95 30.01 -22.28
CA ASP A 151 -12.55 29.79 -22.68
C ASP A 151 -12.34 28.37 -23.22
N ILE A 152 -13.26 27.44 -22.88
CA ILE A 152 -13.25 26.05 -23.29
C ILE A 152 -14.30 25.78 -24.35
N TYR A 153 -15.52 26.24 -24.08
CA TYR A 153 -16.67 26.12 -24.98
C TYR A 153 -17.20 27.50 -25.33
N PRO A 154 -16.87 28.05 -26.52
CA PRO A 154 -17.29 29.42 -26.90
C PRO A 154 -18.80 29.66 -26.81
N ALA A 155 -19.61 28.62 -27.02
CA ALA A 155 -21.06 28.68 -26.94
C ALA A 155 -21.62 28.43 -25.51
N SER A 156 -20.77 28.21 -24.50
CA SER A 156 -21.21 27.92 -23.16
C SER A 156 -22.00 29.10 -22.57
N ARG A 157 -23.07 28.77 -21.84
CA ARG A 157 -23.88 29.71 -21.06
C ARG A 157 -23.48 29.73 -19.59
N LEU A 158 -22.51 28.89 -19.19
CA LEU A 158 -21.96 28.84 -17.85
C LEU A 158 -21.02 30.04 -17.63
N GLY A 159 -20.95 30.50 -16.41
CA GLY A 159 -20.13 31.65 -16.02
C GLY A 159 -18.67 31.30 -15.72
N ASP A 160 -18.17 31.82 -14.61
CA ASP A 160 -16.79 31.61 -14.17
C ASP A 160 -16.56 30.18 -13.70
N ILE A 161 -15.34 29.69 -13.89
CA ILE A 161 -14.89 28.41 -13.38
C ILE A 161 -14.39 28.63 -11.95
N SER A 162 -15.02 27.96 -10.99
CA SER A 162 -14.57 27.94 -9.61
C SER A 162 -13.96 26.58 -9.31
N LEU A 163 -12.65 26.54 -9.04
CA LEU A 163 -11.92 25.33 -8.74
C LEU A 163 -11.86 25.13 -7.22
N ILE A 164 -12.47 24.06 -6.73
CA ILE A 164 -12.44 23.69 -5.31
C ILE A 164 -11.55 22.44 -5.18
N ILE A 165 -10.39 22.60 -4.57
CA ILE A 165 -9.47 21.49 -4.29
C ILE A 165 -9.59 21.14 -2.81
N ARG A 166 -10.02 19.91 -2.50
CA ARG A 166 -10.27 19.48 -1.12
C ARG A 166 -9.00 19.03 -0.37
N THR A 167 -7.94 18.70 -1.09
CA THR A 167 -6.67 18.25 -0.50
C THR A 167 -5.52 19.20 -0.85
N PRO A 168 -4.55 19.42 0.05
CA PRO A 168 -3.37 20.21 -0.24
C PRO A 168 -2.38 19.42 -1.11
N VAL A 169 -2.76 19.07 -2.34
CA VAL A 169 -1.86 18.39 -3.27
C VAL A 169 -1.41 19.40 -4.33
N PRO A 170 -0.15 19.87 -4.30
CA PRO A 170 0.32 20.87 -5.24
C PRO A 170 0.50 20.35 -6.68
N TYR A 171 0.23 19.08 -6.95
CA TYR A 171 0.42 18.49 -8.28
C TYR A 171 -0.75 17.62 -8.69
N VAL A 172 -1.68 18.16 -9.43
CA VAL A 172 -2.63 17.35 -10.20
C VAL A 172 -1.94 16.94 -11.50
N LEU A 173 -1.18 15.86 -11.44
CA LEU A 173 -0.74 15.17 -12.64
C LEU A 173 -1.93 14.36 -13.16
N LEU A 174 -2.51 14.78 -14.27
CA LEU A 174 -3.47 14.01 -15.07
C LEU A 174 -2.75 12.84 -15.76
N SER A 175 -2.22 11.93 -14.96
CA SER A 175 -1.84 10.58 -15.39
C SER A 175 -2.94 9.64 -14.92
N ILE A 176 -3.25 8.64 -15.73
CA ILE A 176 -4.15 7.56 -15.28
C ILE A 176 -3.51 6.93 -14.04
N PRO A 177 -4.09 7.08 -12.84
CA PRO A 177 -3.48 6.58 -11.63
C PRO A 177 -3.46 5.05 -11.68
N SER A 178 -2.34 4.47 -11.32
CA SER A 178 -2.22 3.03 -11.12
C SER A 178 -1.97 2.76 -9.64
N VAL A 179 -2.73 1.81 -9.09
CA VAL A 179 -2.56 1.40 -7.69
C VAL A 179 -1.28 0.57 -7.57
N ARG A 180 -0.41 0.94 -6.66
CA ARG A 180 0.87 0.26 -6.41
C ARG A 180 1.01 -0.12 -4.96
N VAL A 181 1.57 -1.30 -4.74
CA VAL A 181 1.93 -1.78 -3.41
C VAL A 181 3.45 -1.79 -3.31
N TYR A 182 3.98 -1.17 -2.28
CA TYR A 182 5.38 -1.26 -1.90
C TYR A 182 5.51 -2.10 -0.66
N ARG A 183 6.32 -3.15 -0.74
CA ARG A 183 6.62 -4.02 0.40
C ARG A 183 8.10 -4.29 0.51
N PHE A 184 8.58 -4.53 1.71
CA PHE A 184 9.90 -5.09 1.93
C PHE A 184 9.83 -6.62 1.91
N PRO A 185 10.80 -7.29 1.30
CA PRO A 185 10.91 -8.73 1.43
C PRO A 185 11.10 -9.09 2.90
N VAL A 186 10.35 -10.08 3.36
CA VAL A 186 10.53 -10.65 4.69
C VAL A 186 11.78 -11.54 4.61
N SER A 187 12.77 -11.21 5.41
CA SER A 187 14.00 -12.00 5.56
C SER A 187 13.75 -13.22 6.44
#